data_6ee23c70ad9f3be8daf82abfecfb6f9a
#
_entry.id   6ee23c70ad9f3be8daf82abfecfb6f9a
#
_cell.length_a   1.000
_cell.length_b   1.000
_cell.length_c   1.000
_cell.angle_alpha   90.00
_cell.angle_beta   90.00
_cell.angle_gamma   90.00
#
_symmetry.space_group_name_H-M   'P 1'
#
loop_
_entity.id
_entity.type
_entity.pdbx_description
1 polymer ?
#
loop_
_entity_poly.entity_id
_entity_poly.type
_entity_poly.pdbx_seq_one_letter_code
_entity_poly.pdbx_strand_id
1 'polypeptide(L)'
;FHAVEHKSASEVDASYVPSRKGLDDLRISGSGQFSARQFDALIHELRKKTKGPIYDVDLRQESHGFFDGTAVSWYGRHDWGNIGKSQAEVLIDEQQRLQAVLGTDVTVYDQGKGDLPVHPQIMTVRRVQTEQELAESKGVHYVRLANTDHLWPTPGEIDAFLVFVRTLPDDAWLHFHCEAGAGRTTAYMVMYDMIMNPDVPYRDIVYRQYEIGGNYTPHDVSRPKRGDWKGPYYHEKHEMVSLFYQYVQDQTKQGWSQSWSQWLQNKRMRVNNVYNDNDI
;
A
#
# COMPACT_ATOMS: atom_id res chain seq x y z
N PHE A 1 3.47 5.84 17.50
CA PHE A 1 2.67 6.33 16.37
C PHE A 1 3.07 7.77 16.14
N HIS A 2 3.93 8.04 15.17
CA HIS A 2 4.05 9.37 14.63
C HIS A 2 2.89 9.52 13.65
N ALA A 3 1.91 10.38 13.99
CA ALA A 3 0.95 10.84 13.01
C ALA A 3 1.78 11.49 11.88
N VAL A 4 1.72 10.91 10.69
CA VAL A 4 2.19 11.61 9.49
C VAL A 4 1.38 12.90 9.48
N GLU A 5 2.05 14.08 9.50
CA GLU A 5 1.36 15.33 9.29
C GLU A 5 0.68 15.25 7.92
N HIS A 6 -0.60 14.89 7.94
CA HIS A 6 -1.42 15.03 6.77
C HIS A 6 -1.39 16.51 6.40
N LYS A 7 -0.74 16.85 5.31
CA LYS A 7 -1.04 18.13 4.68
C LYS A 7 -2.53 18.07 4.41
N SER A 8 -3.30 18.73 5.29
CA SER A 8 -4.74 18.88 5.09
C SER A 8 -4.88 19.44 3.69
N ALA A 9 -5.38 18.62 2.80
CA ALA A 9 -5.72 19.09 1.49
C ALA A 9 -6.73 20.20 1.72
N SER A 10 -6.49 21.38 1.15
CA SER A 10 -7.46 22.48 1.14
C SER A 10 -8.82 22.07 0.58
N GLU A 11 -8.91 20.87 0.06
CA GLU A 11 -10.06 20.20 -0.55
C GLU A 11 -10.92 19.45 0.46
N VAL A 12 -10.42 19.20 1.68
CA VAL A 12 -11.17 18.46 2.70
C VAL A 12 -12.09 19.41 3.46
N ASP A 13 -13.39 19.14 3.38
CA ASP A 13 -14.41 19.81 4.19
C ASP A 13 -14.40 19.21 5.60
N ALA A 14 -13.78 19.88 6.54
CA ALA A 14 -13.67 19.44 7.94
C ALA A 14 -15.02 19.35 8.67
N SER A 15 -16.09 19.90 8.11
CA SER A 15 -17.44 19.80 8.67
C SER A 15 -18.23 18.59 8.17
N TYR A 16 -17.72 17.91 7.14
CA TYR A 16 -18.39 16.75 6.60
C TYR A 16 -18.25 15.52 7.50
N VAL A 17 -19.35 14.89 7.83
CA VAL A 17 -19.40 13.68 8.64
C VAL A 17 -19.78 12.49 7.76
N PRO A 18 -18.84 11.61 7.41
CA PRO A 18 -19.11 10.47 6.54
C PRO A 18 -19.94 9.38 7.24
N SER A 19 -20.67 8.61 6.45
CA SER A 19 -21.38 7.42 6.94
C SER A 19 -20.40 6.37 7.47
N ARG A 20 -20.73 5.80 8.64
CA ARG A 20 -20.01 4.66 9.21
C ARG A 20 -20.59 3.30 8.84
N LYS A 21 -21.60 3.25 7.96
CA LYS A 21 -22.23 1.99 7.54
C LYS A 21 -21.18 0.99 7.05
N GLY A 22 -21.08 -0.17 7.72
CA GLY A 22 -20.16 -1.27 7.40
C GLY A 22 -18.68 -1.00 7.70
N LEU A 23 -18.29 0.19 8.21
CA LEU A 23 -16.89 0.51 8.51
C LEU A 23 -16.32 -0.37 9.64
N ASP A 24 -17.10 -0.60 10.68
CA ASP A 24 -16.66 -1.36 11.85
C ASP A 24 -16.58 -2.87 11.56
N ASP A 25 -17.19 -3.34 10.47
CA ASP A 25 -17.20 -4.73 10.04
C ASP A 25 -16.11 -5.06 9.01
N LEU A 26 -15.38 -4.06 8.50
CA LEU A 26 -14.35 -4.25 7.47
C LEU A 26 -13.21 -5.17 7.92
N ARG A 27 -12.91 -5.22 9.22
CA ARG A 27 -11.77 -5.99 9.76
C ARG A 27 -10.47 -5.70 9.03
N ILE A 28 -10.18 -4.42 8.87
CA ILE A 28 -8.93 -3.94 8.28
C ILE A 28 -8.18 -3.02 9.23
N SER A 29 -6.89 -2.91 9.00
CA SER A 29 -6.00 -1.95 9.65
C SER A 29 -4.89 -1.57 8.69
N GLY A 30 -4.21 -0.46 8.95
CA GLY A 30 -3.09 -0.03 8.14
C GLY A 30 -1.97 0.57 8.97
N SER A 31 -0.73 0.46 8.49
CA SER A 31 0.44 1.11 9.08
C SER A 31 1.50 1.46 8.03
N GLY A 32 2.56 2.14 8.45
CA GLY A 32 3.84 2.13 7.77
C GLY A 32 4.62 0.86 8.12
N GLN A 33 5.82 0.73 7.55
CA GLN A 33 6.72 -0.38 7.83
C GLN A 33 7.01 -0.48 9.32
N PHE A 34 7.02 -1.68 9.82
CA PHE A 34 7.28 -2.04 11.21
C PHE A 34 8.63 -2.77 11.36
N SER A 35 9.22 -2.72 12.54
CA SER A 35 10.27 -3.66 12.95
C SER A 35 9.65 -4.98 13.42
N ALA A 36 10.44 -6.05 13.53
CA ALA A 36 9.95 -7.32 14.03
C ALA A 36 9.27 -7.21 15.41
N ARG A 37 9.79 -6.33 16.29
CA ARG A 37 9.19 -6.07 17.61
C ARG A 37 7.85 -5.33 17.50
N GLN A 38 7.74 -4.38 16.59
CA GLN A 38 6.49 -3.65 16.35
C GLN A 38 5.45 -4.57 15.73
N PHE A 39 5.86 -5.50 14.85
CA PHE A 39 4.97 -6.52 14.31
C PHE A 39 4.43 -7.45 15.41
N ASP A 40 5.26 -7.90 16.33
CA ASP A 40 4.79 -8.68 17.50
C ASP A 40 3.70 -7.94 18.29
N ALA A 41 3.90 -6.65 18.55
CA ALA A 41 2.92 -5.84 19.25
C ALA A 41 1.63 -5.64 18.43
N LEU A 42 1.74 -5.42 17.13
CA LEU A 42 0.61 -5.31 16.21
C LEU A 42 -0.24 -6.59 16.23
N ILE A 43 0.39 -7.75 16.02
CA ILE A 43 -0.32 -9.03 15.99
C ILE A 43 -0.97 -9.34 17.35
N HIS A 44 -0.31 -9.01 18.45
CA HIS A 44 -0.89 -9.13 19.79
C HIS A 44 -2.19 -8.32 19.91
N GLU A 45 -2.21 -7.07 19.42
CA GLU A 45 -3.41 -6.23 19.46
C GLU A 45 -4.52 -6.75 18.50
N LEU A 46 -4.15 -7.21 17.32
CA LEU A 46 -5.12 -7.77 16.37
C LEU A 46 -5.76 -9.06 16.89
N ARG A 47 -5.00 -9.92 17.58
CA ARG A 47 -5.53 -11.16 18.21
C ARG A 47 -6.54 -10.90 19.33
N LYS A 48 -6.58 -9.69 19.89
CA LYS A 48 -7.66 -9.27 20.82
C LYS A 48 -8.97 -8.97 20.08
N LYS A 49 -8.87 -8.55 18.81
CA LYS A 49 -10.02 -8.12 17.99
C LYS A 49 -10.60 -9.23 17.13
N THR A 50 -9.78 -10.18 16.69
CA THR A 50 -10.22 -11.28 15.82
C THR A 50 -9.70 -12.65 16.28
N LYS A 51 -10.50 -13.69 16.01
CA LYS A 51 -10.08 -15.10 16.09
C LYS A 51 -9.84 -15.72 14.73
N GLY A 52 -10.25 -15.02 13.67
CA GLY A 52 -10.04 -15.40 12.28
C GLY A 52 -8.57 -15.27 11.84
N PRO A 53 -8.27 -15.68 10.63
CA PRO A 53 -6.94 -15.55 10.06
C PRO A 53 -6.59 -14.07 9.87
N ILE A 54 -5.31 -13.74 10.15
CA ILE A 54 -4.75 -12.42 9.92
C ILE A 54 -3.86 -12.51 8.69
N TYR A 55 -4.02 -11.55 7.79
CA TYR A 55 -3.21 -11.39 6.58
C TYR A 55 -2.39 -10.11 6.70
N ASP A 56 -1.09 -10.25 6.56
CA ASP A 56 -0.16 -9.16 6.36
C ASP A 56 -0.08 -8.88 4.86
N VAL A 57 -0.63 -7.74 4.44
CA VAL A 57 -0.76 -7.35 3.04
C VAL A 57 0.28 -6.27 2.74
N ASP A 58 1.42 -6.73 2.29
CA ASP A 58 2.55 -5.91 1.93
C ASP A 58 2.39 -5.33 0.51
N LEU A 59 2.36 -4.01 0.42
CA LEU A 59 2.12 -3.26 -0.82
C LEU A 59 3.40 -2.71 -1.45
N ARG A 60 4.56 -3.10 -0.96
CA ARG A 60 5.84 -2.53 -1.37
C ARG A 60 6.41 -3.25 -2.59
N GLN A 61 6.84 -2.50 -3.61
CA GLN A 61 7.61 -3.06 -4.73
C GLN A 61 9.11 -3.08 -4.42
N GLU A 62 9.60 -2.12 -3.67
CA GLU A 62 10.99 -2.01 -3.25
C GLU A 62 11.43 -3.21 -2.41
N SER A 63 12.64 -3.72 -2.64
CA SER A 63 13.22 -4.79 -1.83
C SER A 63 13.47 -4.31 -0.41
N HIS A 64 12.99 -5.08 0.57
CA HIS A 64 13.11 -4.77 1.98
C HIS A 64 13.15 -6.06 2.83
N GLY A 65 13.30 -5.90 4.13
CA GLY A 65 13.33 -7.02 5.07
C GLY A 65 13.90 -6.59 6.41
N PHE A 66 14.51 -7.52 7.13
CA PHE A 66 14.99 -7.24 8.48
C PHE A 66 16.43 -7.66 8.68
N PHE A 67 17.23 -6.76 9.28
CA PHE A 67 18.54 -7.04 9.84
C PHE A 67 18.43 -7.11 11.37
N ASP A 68 18.62 -8.28 11.95
CA ASP A 68 18.47 -8.51 13.40
C ASP A 68 17.14 -7.97 13.98
N GLY A 69 16.08 -7.97 13.17
CA GLY A 69 14.75 -7.49 13.52
C GLY A 69 14.50 -5.99 13.25
N THR A 70 15.50 -5.25 12.82
CA THR A 70 15.35 -3.86 12.34
C THR A 70 14.90 -3.87 10.89
N ALA A 71 13.84 -3.15 10.56
CA ALA A 71 13.38 -3.01 9.19
C ALA A 71 14.39 -2.21 8.35
N VAL A 72 14.69 -2.72 7.17
CA VAL A 72 15.59 -2.11 6.19
C VAL A 72 15.00 -2.17 4.79
N SER A 73 15.47 -1.28 3.92
CA SER A 73 14.97 -1.15 2.56
C SER A 73 16.07 -0.74 1.60
N TRP A 74 16.04 -1.26 0.39
CA TRP A 74 16.86 -0.77 -0.74
C TRP A 74 16.04 0.27 -1.51
N TYR A 75 16.06 1.47 -1.01
CA TYR A 75 15.12 2.53 -1.33
C TYR A 75 15.19 2.99 -2.80
N GLY A 76 16.37 3.36 -3.27
CA GLY A 76 16.54 3.98 -4.59
C GLY A 76 15.91 5.39 -4.66
N ARG A 77 16.03 6.05 -5.82
CA ARG A 77 15.39 7.34 -6.05
C ARG A 77 13.87 7.17 -6.09
N HIS A 78 13.13 8.01 -5.39
CA HIS A 78 11.66 7.97 -5.27
C HIS A 78 11.10 6.67 -4.70
N ASP A 79 11.92 5.86 -4.07
CA ASP A 79 11.58 4.50 -3.63
C ASP A 79 11.27 3.54 -4.80
N TRP A 80 11.91 3.76 -5.96
CA TRP A 80 11.70 3.02 -7.19
C TRP A 80 12.82 2.01 -7.52
N GLY A 81 13.45 1.46 -6.50
CA GLY A 81 14.58 0.55 -6.69
C GLY A 81 14.28 -0.69 -7.54
N ASN A 82 13.02 -1.07 -7.68
CA ASN A 82 12.57 -2.25 -8.43
C ASN A 82 11.60 -1.93 -9.57
N ILE A 83 11.55 -0.67 -10.00
CA ILE A 83 10.66 -0.28 -11.10
C ILE A 83 10.87 -1.17 -12.34
N GLY A 84 9.77 -1.59 -12.97
CA GLY A 84 9.78 -2.46 -14.15
C GLY A 84 9.98 -3.94 -13.87
N LYS A 85 10.28 -4.35 -12.62
CA LYS A 85 10.36 -5.76 -12.25
C LYS A 85 8.97 -6.33 -11.96
N SER A 86 8.75 -7.57 -12.36
CA SER A 86 7.61 -8.36 -11.93
C SER A 86 7.71 -8.69 -10.44
N GLN A 87 6.60 -9.04 -9.80
CA GLN A 87 6.59 -9.45 -8.39
C GLN A 87 7.56 -10.62 -8.13
N ALA A 88 7.66 -11.60 -9.02
CA ALA A 88 8.60 -12.70 -8.88
C ALA A 88 10.06 -12.23 -8.89
N GLU A 89 10.41 -11.31 -9.79
CA GLU A 89 11.75 -10.73 -9.85
C GLU A 89 12.07 -9.88 -8.62
N VAL A 90 11.08 -9.16 -8.09
CA VAL A 90 11.22 -8.40 -6.82
C VAL A 90 11.56 -9.34 -5.66
N LEU A 91 10.84 -10.46 -5.50
CA LEU A 91 11.08 -11.40 -4.41
C LEU A 91 12.48 -12.08 -4.53
N ILE A 92 12.91 -12.37 -5.75
CA ILE A 92 14.26 -12.92 -6.00
C ILE A 92 15.33 -11.87 -5.66
N ASP A 93 15.16 -10.63 -6.11
CA ASP A 93 16.09 -9.53 -5.82
C ASP A 93 16.22 -9.28 -4.31
N GLU A 94 15.10 -9.28 -3.60
CA GLU A 94 15.03 -9.10 -2.15
C GLU A 94 15.78 -10.21 -1.41
N GLN A 95 15.52 -11.46 -1.76
CA GLN A 95 16.21 -12.61 -1.16
C GLN A 95 17.72 -12.55 -1.41
N GLN A 96 18.15 -12.22 -2.63
CA GLN A 96 19.57 -12.10 -2.97
C GLN A 96 20.25 -10.99 -2.18
N ARG A 97 19.62 -9.81 -2.05
CA ARG A 97 20.16 -8.68 -1.27
C ARG A 97 20.30 -9.02 0.21
N LEU A 98 19.27 -9.64 0.80
CA LEU A 98 19.33 -10.05 2.19
C LEU A 98 20.44 -11.06 2.44
N GLN A 99 20.60 -12.07 1.58
CA GLN A 99 21.65 -13.07 1.73
C GLN A 99 23.06 -12.50 1.52
N ALA A 100 23.20 -11.54 0.61
CA ALA A 100 24.51 -10.94 0.31
C ALA A 100 25.12 -10.17 1.48
N VAL A 101 24.32 -9.67 2.41
CA VAL A 101 24.80 -8.88 3.57
C VAL A 101 24.94 -9.70 4.85
N LEU A 102 24.49 -10.93 4.87
CA LEU A 102 24.58 -11.79 6.05
C LEU A 102 26.04 -12.02 6.47
N GLY A 103 26.33 -11.74 7.72
CA GLY A 103 27.69 -11.86 8.29
C GLY A 103 28.64 -10.71 7.95
N THR A 104 28.14 -9.63 7.36
CA THR A 104 28.96 -8.45 6.99
C THR A 104 28.60 -7.22 7.80
N ASP A 105 29.45 -6.21 7.77
CA ASP A 105 29.15 -4.86 8.24
C ASP A 105 28.59 -4.04 7.06
N VAL A 106 27.42 -3.46 7.28
CA VAL A 106 26.76 -2.60 6.28
C VAL A 106 26.53 -1.21 6.85
N THR A 107 26.59 -0.19 5.99
CA THR A 107 26.19 1.15 6.37
C THR A 107 24.71 1.33 6.01
N VAL A 108 23.88 1.60 7.02
CA VAL A 108 22.48 1.96 6.88
C VAL A 108 22.28 3.44 7.16
N TYR A 109 21.19 4.00 6.66
CA TYR A 109 20.89 5.42 6.76
C TYR A 109 19.44 5.62 7.18
N ASP A 110 19.16 6.70 7.92
CA ASP A 110 17.80 7.20 8.05
C ASP A 110 17.42 7.97 6.76
N GLN A 111 16.13 7.96 6.45
CA GLN A 111 15.59 8.76 5.36
C GLN A 111 15.42 10.21 5.80
N GLY A 112 16.15 11.12 5.17
CA GLY A 112 16.04 12.55 5.39
C GLY A 112 15.04 13.23 4.47
N LYS A 113 14.94 14.54 4.58
CA LYS A 113 14.07 15.35 3.74
C LYS A 113 14.46 15.22 2.25
N GLY A 114 13.48 14.97 1.39
CA GLY A 114 13.71 14.81 -0.05
C GLY A 114 14.40 13.51 -0.42
N ASP A 115 14.16 12.47 0.38
CA ASP A 115 14.67 11.11 0.20
C ASP A 115 16.22 11.01 0.25
N LEU A 116 16.85 11.97 0.90
CA LEU A 116 18.32 11.96 1.07
C LEU A 116 18.71 11.05 2.24
N PRO A 117 19.74 10.20 2.07
CA PRO A 117 20.27 9.38 3.14
C PRO A 117 20.97 10.29 4.18
N VAL A 118 20.59 10.15 5.45
CA VAL A 118 21.17 10.89 6.58
C VAL A 118 21.53 9.93 7.71
N HIS A 119 22.29 10.41 8.70
CA HIS A 119 22.66 9.67 9.90
C HIS A 119 23.22 8.25 9.62
N PRO A 120 24.35 8.13 8.90
CA PRO A 120 24.94 6.82 8.61
C PRO A 120 25.26 6.06 9.89
N GLN A 121 24.87 4.78 9.92
CA GLN A 121 25.16 3.87 11.02
C GLN A 121 25.75 2.58 10.45
N ILE A 122 26.74 2.01 11.10
CA ILE A 122 27.29 0.70 10.73
C ILE A 122 26.52 -0.37 11.55
N MET A 123 25.97 -1.35 10.84
CA MET A 123 25.33 -2.51 11.44
C MET A 123 26.09 -3.77 11.03
N THR A 124 26.47 -4.58 12.02
CA THR A 124 26.94 -5.96 11.79
C THR A 124 25.73 -6.86 11.65
N VAL A 125 25.46 -7.36 10.44
CA VAL A 125 24.25 -8.16 10.15
C VAL A 125 24.49 -9.61 10.56
N ARG A 126 23.87 -10.04 11.64
CA ARG A 126 23.98 -11.43 12.17
C ARG A 126 22.85 -12.32 11.71
N ARG A 127 21.69 -11.76 11.43
CA ARG A 127 20.52 -12.45 10.93
C ARG A 127 19.80 -11.58 9.92
N VAL A 128 19.41 -12.19 8.82
CA VAL A 128 18.49 -11.59 7.85
C VAL A 128 17.16 -12.34 7.90
N GLN A 129 16.08 -11.65 7.57
CA GLN A 129 14.75 -12.23 7.52
C GLN A 129 13.90 -11.47 6.50
N THR A 130 13.18 -12.20 5.65
CA THR A 130 12.13 -11.60 4.81
C THR A 130 10.91 -11.29 5.67
N GLU A 131 10.03 -10.45 5.15
CA GLU A 131 8.78 -10.15 5.85
C GLU A 131 7.83 -11.35 5.84
N GLN A 132 7.84 -12.14 4.77
CA GLN A 132 7.12 -13.41 4.72
C GLN A 132 7.54 -14.35 5.86
N GLU A 133 8.84 -14.56 6.04
CA GLU A 133 9.36 -15.40 7.13
C GLU A 133 8.96 -14.87 8.53
N LEU A 134 8.95 -13.54 8.69
CA LEU A 134 8.50 -12.91 9.94
C LEU A 134 7.01 -13.20 10.17
N ALA A 135 6.15 -12.90 9.20
CA ALA A 135 4.71 -13.08 9.29
C ALA A 135 4.33 -14.54 9.56
N GLU A 136 4.86 -15.48 8.79
CA GLU A 136 4.60 -16.91 8.94
C GLU A 136 5.08 -17.45 10.31
N SER A 137 6.21 -16.93 10.82
CA SER A 137 6.70 -17.29 12.16
C SER A 137 5.74 -16.92 13.30
N LYS A 138 4.82 -15.99 13.06
CA LYS A 138 3.77 -15.53 14.00
C LYS A 138 2.40 -16.11 13.70
N GLY A 139 2.29 -17.07 12.75
CA GLY A 139 1.02 -17.64 12.32
C GLY A 139 0.12 -16.62 11.61
N VAL A 140 0.72 -15.71 10.87
CA VAL A 140 0.09 -14.69 10.04
C VAL A 140 0.32 -15.06 8.56
N HIS A 141 -0.71 -14.96 7.74
CA HIS A 141 -0.58 -15.15 6.29
C HIS A 141 0.08 -13.93 5.67
N TYR A 142 1.04 -14.15 4.80
CA TYR A 142 1.70 -13.08 4.08
C TYR A 142 1.21 -12.99 2.63
N VAL A 143 0.93 -11.79 2.16
CA VAL A 143 0.51 -11.51 0.78
C VAL A 143 1.30 -10.30 0.28
N ARG A 144 2.07 -10.47 -0.79
CA ARG A 144 2.76 -9.38 -1.47
C ARG A 144 1.96 -8.92 -2.68
N LEU A 145 1.65 -7.62 -2.72
CA LEU A 145 1.11 -6.93 -3.89
C LEU A 145 2.11 -5.81 -4.24
N ALA A 146 3.09 -6.15 -5.07
CA ALA A 146 4.27 -5.32 -5.32
C ALA A 146 3.93 -4.06 -6.13
N ASN A 147 3.41 -3.03 -5.46
CA ASN A 147 3.00 -1.78 -6.08
C ASN A 147 4.09 -0.70 -5.96
N THR A 148 4.41 -0.05 -7.07
CA THR A 148 5.39 1.04 -7.13
C THR A 148 4.95 2.22 -6.27
N ASP A 149 5.85 2.78 -5.46
CA ASP A 149 5.51 3.90 -4.59
C ASP A 149 5.06 5.13 -5.39
N HIS A 150 4.17 5.92 -4.79
CA HIS A 150 3.52 7.10 -5.35
C HIS A 150 2.53 6.85 -6.51
N LEU A 151 2.56 5.70 -7.17
CA LEU A 151 1.71 5.39 -8.31
C LEU A 151 0.38 4.78 -7.88
N TRP A 152 -0.63 4.93 -8.74
CA TRP A 152 -1.82 4.08 -8.69
C TRP A 152 -1.44 2.65 -9.13
N PRO A 153 -2.02 1.60 -8.52
CA PRO A 153 -1.71 0.23 -8.91
C PRO A 153 -2.02 -0.02 -10.39
N THR A 154 -1.17 -0.80 -11.04
CA THR A 154 -1.42 -1.22 -12.42
C THR A 154 -2.71 -2.03 -12.53
N PRO A 155 -3.33 -2.12 -13.72
CA PRO A 155 -4.52 -2.95 -13.89
C PRO A 155 -4.33 -4.40 -13.48
N GLY A 156 -3.14 -4.97 -13.71
CA GLY A 156 -2.81 -6.35 -13.31
C GLY A 156 -2.70 -6.51 -11.79
N GLU A 157 -2.13 -5.54 -11.08
CA GLU A 157 -2.06 -5.55 -9.61
C GLU A 157 -3.45 -5.44 -8.97
N ILE A 158 -4.34 -4.61 -9.54
CA ILE A 158 -5.73 -4.54 -9.08
C ILE A 158 -6.48 -5.84 -9.37
N ASP A 159 -6.28 -6.45 -10.54
CA ASP A 159 -6.88 -7.75 -10.84
C ASP A 159 -6.40 -8.83 -9.85
N ALA A 160 -5.11 -8.86 -9.52
CA ALA A 160 -4.56 -9.76 -8.50
C ALA A 160 -5.17 -9.50 -7.11
N PHE A 161 -5.33 -8.23 -6.74
CA PHE A 161 -6.00 -7.85 -5.49
C PHE A 161 -7.46 -8.31 -5.46
N LEU A 162 -8.21 -8.13 -6.53
CA LEU A 162 -9.61 -8.59 -6.63
C LEU A 162 -9.73 -10.11 -6.52
N VAL A 163 -8.80 -10.86 -7.13
CA VAL A 163 -8.74 -12.31 -6.98
C VAL A 163 -8.46 -12.68 -5.52
N PHE A 164 -7.47 -12.05 -4.90
CA PHE A 164 -7.13 -12.27 -3.48
C PHE A 164 -8.34 -12.03 -2.57
N VAL A 165 -9.02 -10.88 -2.70
CA VAL A 165 -10.19 -10.54 -1.88
C VAL A 165 -11.28 -11.60 -1.96
N ARG A 166 -11.51 -12.20 -3.13
CA ARG A 166 -12.51 -13.27 -3.32
C ARG A 166 -12.15 -14.60 -2.67
N THR A 167 -10.89 -14.82 -2.32
CA THR A 167 -10.43 -16.05 -1.65
C THR A 167 -10.43 -15.95 -0.13
N LEU A 168 -10.74 -14.77 0.42
CA LEU A 168 -10.68 -14.53 1.85
C LEU A 168 -11.83 -15.23 2.59
N PRO A 169 -11.56 -15.83 3.76
CA PRO A 169 -12.60 -16.20 4.70
C PRO A 169 -13.36 -14.98 5.22
N ASP A 170 -14.64 -15.16 5.56
CA ASP A 170 -15.51 -14.05 6.02
C ASP A 170 -15.01 -13.37 7.31
N ASP A 171 -14.23 -14.07 8.12
CA ASP A 171 -13.69 -13.58 9.38
C ASP A 171 -12.22 -13.13 9.28
N ALA A 172 -11.65 -13.05 8.07
CA ALA A 172 -10.29 -12.61 7.84
C ALA A 172 -10.08 -11.16 8.30
N TRP A 173 -8.91 -10.90 8.89
CA TRP A 173 -8.44 -9.55 9.18
C TRP A 173 -7.28 -9.21 8.24
N LEU A 174 -7.37 -8.08 7.52
CA LEU A 174 -6.30 -7.61 6.65
C LEU A 174 -5.54 -6.46 7.31
N HIS A 175 -4.24 -6.59 7.40
CA HIS A 175 -3.37 -5.49 7.78
C HIS A 175 -2.60 -5.03 6.54
N PHE A 176 -2.96 -3.86 6.02
CA PHE A 176 -2.29 -3.26 4.87
C PHE A 176 -1.12 -2.40 5.32
N HIS A 177 0.01 -2.52 4.66
CA HIS A 177 1.10 -1.59 4.89
C HIS A 177 1.90 -1.29 3.61
N CYS A 178 2.61 -0.17 3.63
CA CYS A 178 3.67 0.15 2.69
C CYS A 178 4.84 0.73 3.48
N GLU A 179 5.73 1.51 2.89
CA GLU A 179 6.82 2.13 3.63
C GLU A 179 6.27 3.15 4.65
N ALA A 180 5.56 4.19 4.19
CA ALA A 180 5.05 5.28 5.03
C ALA A 180 3.66 5.03 5.64
N GLY A 181 2.92 4.00 5.21
CA GLY A 181 1.54 3.75 5.66
C GLY A 181 0.50 4.73 5.13
N ALA A 182 0.85 5.50 4.11
CA ALA A 182 0.03 6.61 3.64
C ALA A 182 -0.56 6.36 2.23
N GLY A 183 0.25 6.45 1.17
CA GLY A 183 -0.24 6.46 -0.22
C GLY A 183 -0.86 5.14 -0.67
N ARG A 184 -0.02 4.11 -0.82
CA ARG A 184 -0.42 2.76 -1.26
C ARG A 184 -1.39 2.12 -0.26
N THR A 185 -1.09 2.21 1.03
CA THR A 185 -1.94 1.67 2.11
C THR A 185 -3.37 2.21 2.03
N THR A 186 -3.54 3.54 1.95
CA THR A 186 -4.88 4.12 1.87
C THR A 186 -5.59 3.75 0.57
N ALA A 187 -4.89 3.70 -0.57
CA ALA A 187 -5.49 3.33 -1.84
C ALA A 187 -6.12 1.92 -1.79
N TYR A 188 -5.40 0.94 -1.24
CA TYR A 188 -5.93 -0.42 -1.10
C TYR A 188 -7.03 -0.54 -0.05
N MET A 189 -6.93 0.19 1.08
CA MET A 189 -8.00 0.23 2.08
C MET A 189 -9.28 0.87 1.52
N VAL A 190 -9.16 1.94 0.72
CA VAL A 190 -10.30 2.56 0.02
C VAL A 190 -10.92 1.59 -0.98
N MET A 191 -10.11 0.91 -1.80
CA MET A 191 -10.61 -0.08 -2.76
C MET A 191 -11.32 -1.25 -2.05
N TYR A 192 -10.75 -1.75 -0.96
CA TYR A 192 -11.37 -2.81 -0.17
C TYR A 192 -12.71 -2.37 0.43
N ASP A 193 -12.76 -1.17 0.98
CA ASP A 193 -13.99 -0.59 1.52
C ASP A 193 -15.08 -0.44 0.45
N MET A 194 -14.73 0.01 -0.76
CA MET A 194 -15.66 0.08 -1.89
C MET A 194 -16.23 -1.29 -2.26
N ILE A 195 -15.40 -2.34 -2.27
CA ILE A 195 -15.82 -3.71 -2.59
C ILE A 195 -16.78 -4.24 -1.53
N MET A 196 -16.46 -4.04 -0.26
CA MET A 196 -17.24 -4.58 0.86
C MET A 196 -18.51 -3.78 1.15
N ASN A 197 -18.53 -2.50 0.81
CA ASN A 197 -19.63 -1.57 1.07
C ASN A 197 -20.09 -0.83 -0.20
N PRO A 198 -20.52 -1.54 -1.24
CA PRO A 198 -20.86 -0.94 -2.54
C PRO A 198 -22.03 0.05 -2.48
N ASP A 199 -22.88 -0.05 -1.47
CA ASP A 199 -24.03 0.85 -1.25
C ASP A 199 -23.64 2.17 -0.56
N VAL A 200 -22.41 2.30 -0.10
CA VAL A 200 -21.92 3.53 0.57
C VAL A 200 -21.44 4.52 -0.49
N PRO A 201 -21.88 5.79 -0.43
CA PRO A 201 -21.46 6.80 -1.39
C PRO A 201 -19.93 6.98 -1.45
N TYR A 202 -19.40 7.25 -2.64
CA TYR A 202 -17.97 7.49 -2.88
C TYR A 202 -17.35 8.48 -1.89
N ARG A 203 -18.02 9.63 -1.69
CA ARG A 203 -17.55 10.66 -0.77
C ARG A 203 -17.39 10.14 0.66
N ASP A 204 -18.36 9.36 1.14
CA ASP A 204 -18.30 8.79 2.49
C ASP A 204 -17.11 7.84 2.64
N ILE A 205 -16.87 6.97 1.65
CA ILE A 205 -15.74 6.01 1.71
C ILE A 205 -14.40 6.75 1.77
N VAL A 206 -14.16 7.71 0.88
CA VAL A 206 -12.87 8.39 0.85
C VAL A 206 -12.62 9.26 2.09
N TYR A 207 -13.69 9.89 2.62
CA TYR A 207 -13.60 10.70 3.84
C TYR A 207 -13.34 9.84 5.08
N ARG A 208 -14.08 8.74 5.27
CA ARG A 208 -13.90 7.90 6.45
C ARG A 208 -12.53 7.21 6.49
N GLN A 209 -11.98 6.85 5.33
CA GLN A 209 -10.62 6.31 5.24
C GLN A 209 -9.56 7.38 5.52
N TYR A 210 -9.81 8.64 5.17
CA TYR A 210 -9.00 9.78 5.56
C TYR A 210 -9.07 10.03 7.07
N GLU A 211 -10.26 10.04 7.67
CA GLU A 211 -10.47 10.33 9.10
C GLU A 211 -9.83 9.29 10.04
N ILE A 212 -9.72 8.03 9.61
CA ILE A 212 -9.03 6.99 10.41
C ILE A 212 -7.50 7.03 10.27
N GLY A 213 -6.95 8.02 9.56
CA GLY A 213 -5.52 8.26 9.46
C GLY A 213 -4.92 8.03 8.07
N GLY A 214 -5.72 7.71 7.07
CA GLY A 214 -5.29 7.58 5.68
C GLY A 214 -5.07 8.92 4.98
N ASN A 215 -4.55 8.89 3.75
CA ASN A 215 -4.48 10.07 2.89
C ASN A 215 -5.85 10.37 2.28
N TYR A 216 -6.10 11.65 1.96
CA TYR A 216 -7.23 12.00 1.12
C TYR A 216 -6.96 11.56 -0.33
N THR A 217 -7.40 10.35 -0.67
CA THR A 217 -7.10 9.70 -1.95
C THR A 217 -7.54 10.52 -3.19
N PRO A 218 -8.68 11.28 -3.16
CA PRO A 218 -9.07 12.12 -4.28
C PRO A 218 -8.27 13.42 -4.43
N HIS A 219 -7.18 13.62 -3.68
CA HIS A 219 -6.33 14.79 -3.85
C HIS A 219 -5.86 14.93 -5.29
N ASP A 220 -6.21 16.04 -5.94
CA ASP A 220 -5.85 16.33 -7.33
C ASP A 220 -4.79 17.43 -7.41
N VAL A 221 -3.81 17.22 -8.26
CA VAL A 221 -2.82 18.21 -8.64
C VAL A 221 -2.91 18.46 -10.15
N SER A 222 -4.08 18.95 -10.59
CA SER A 222 -4.36 19.25 -12.01
C SER A 222 -3.43 20.30 -12.63
N ARG A 223 -2.76 21.09 -11.79
CA ARG A 223 -1.75 22.08 -12.20
C ARG A 223 -0.48 21.95 -11.37
N PRO A 224 0.37 20.92 -11.63
CA PRO A 224 1.60 20.73 -10.90
C PRO A 224 2.52 21.95 -11.08
N LYS A 225 3.17 22.37 -9.99
CA LYS A 225 4.21 23.40 -10.07
C LYS A 225 5.40 22.86 -10.85
N ARG A 226 6.14 23.75 -11.51
CA ARG A 226 7.39 23.37 -12.21
C ARG A 226 8.31 22.63 -11.23
N GLY A 227 8.72 21.42 -11.58
CA GLY A 227 9.55 20.54 -10.73
C GLY A 227 8.78 19.69 -9.72
N ASP A 228 7.45 19.73 -9.73
CA ASP A 228 6.61 18.81 -8.96
C ASP A 228 6.44 17.51 -9.75
N TRP A 229 7.35 16.57 -9.52
CA TRP A 229 7.33 15.28 -10.19
C TRP A 229 6.14 14.39 -9.75
N LYS A 230 5.58 14.61 -8.55
CA LYS A 230 4.44 13.84 -8.02
C LYS A 230 3.09 14.25 -8.62
N GLY A 231 2.99 15.45 -9.14
CA GLY A 231 1.73 16.02 -9.63
C GLY A 231 0.96 15.12 -10.61
N PRO A 232 1.59 14.64 -11.70
CA PRO A 232 0.92 13.74 -12.65
C PRO A 232 0.36 12.46 -12.02
N TYR A 233 1.07 11.88 -11.05
CA TYR A 233 0.65 10.64 -10.35
C TYR A 233 -0.49 10.89 -9.36
N TYR A 234 -0.55 12.06 -8.73
CA TYR A 234 -1.70 12.45 -7.91
C TYR A 234 -2.94 12.66 -8.78
N HIS A 235 -2.79 13.29 -9.94
CA HIS A 235 -3.90 13.47 -10.89
C HIS A 235 -4.43 12.10 -11.37
N GLU A 236 -3.56 11.21 -11.80
CA GLU A 236 -3.95 9.84 -12.16
C GLU A 236 -4.68 9.13 -11.02
N LYS A 237 -4.16 9.20 -9.81
CA LYS A 237 -4.79 8.59 -8.63
C LYS A 237 -6.18 9.14 -8.37
N HIS A 238 -6.37 10.45 -8.49
CA HIS A 238 -7.67 11.11 -8.37
C HIS A 238 -8.70 10.55 -9.36
N GLU A 239 -8.30 10.41 -10.62
CA GLU A 239 -9.20 9.85 -11.65
C GLU A 239 -9.48 8.36 -11.39
N MET A 240 -8.43 7.59 -11.13
CA MET A 240 -8.52 6.14 -11.01
C MET A 240 -9.31 5.67 -9.79
N VAL A 241 -9.25 6.36 -8.66
CA VAL A 241 -10.05 6.01 -7.47
C VAL A 241 -11.55 6.20 -7.75
N SER A 242 -11.92 7.24 -8.49
CA SER A 242 -13.31 7.48 -8.92
C SER A 242 -13.80 6.42 -9.91
N LEU A 243 -12.94 6.05 -10.86
CA LEU A 243 -13.24 4.98 -11.83
C LEU A 243 -13.37 3.63 -11.15
N PHE A 244 -12.54 3.34 -10.13
CA PHE A 244 -12.67 2.09 -9.39
C PHE A 244 -14.01 2.00 -8.65
N TYR A 245 -14.49 3.11 -8.09
CA TYR A 245 -15.83 3.14 -7.51
C TYR A 245 -16.91 2.83 -8.57
N GLN A 246 -16.82 3.42 -9.77
CA GLN A 246 -17.74 3.12 -10.87
C GLN A 246 -17.68 1.63 -11.28
N TYR A 247 -16.47 1.07 -11.35
CA TYR A 247 -16.28 -0.35 -11.60
C TYR A 247 -17.02 -1.21 -10.57
N VAL A 248 -16.85 -0.92 -9.29
CA VAL A 248 -17.54 -1.66 -8.22
C VAL A 248 -19.05 -1.55 -8.37
N GLN A 249 -19.59 -0.35 -8.68
CA GLN A 249 -21.03 -0.15 -8.92
C GLN A 249 -21.53 -0.99 -10.10
N ASP A 250 -20.80 -1.01 -11.21
CA ASP A 250 -21.14 -1.80 -12.38
C ASP A 250 -21.08 -3.31 -12.08
N GLN A 251 -20.02 -3.76 -11.41
CA GLN A 251 -19.83 -5.19 -11.11
C GLN A 251 -20.80 -5.73 -10.07
N THR A 252 -21.18 -4.94 -9.07
CA THR A 252 -22.20 -5.33 -8.10
C THR A 252 -23.55 -5.62 -8.77
N LYS A 253 -23.90 -4.86 -9.81
CA LYS A 253 -25.11 -5.07 -10.62
C LYS A 253 -25.01 -6.25 -11.58
N GLN A 254 -23.80 -6.58 -12.03
CA GLN A 254 -23.53 -7.57 -13.09
C GLN A 254 -22.97 -8.90 -12.55
N GLY A 255 -22.96 -9.10 -11.22
CA GLY A 255 -22.45 -10.33 -10.62
C GLY A 255 -20.95 -10.54 -10.74
N TRP A 256 -20.18 -9.45 -10.78
CA TRP A 256 -18.70 -9.48 -10.84
C TRP A 256 -18.15 -10.26 -12.05
N SER A 257 -18.71 -10.02 -13.21
CA SER A 257 -18.45 -10.75 -14.45
C SER A 257 -17.17 -10.34 -15.19
N GLN A 258 -16.58 -9.19 -14.85
CA GLN A 258 -15.39 -8.65 -15.52
C GLN A 258 -14.28 -8.35 -14.51
N SER A 259 -13.03 -8.54 -14.93
CA SER A 259 -11.88 -8.01 -14.19
C SER A 259 -11.79 -6.49 -14.37
N TRP A 260 -11.00 -5.83 -13.54
CA TRP A 260 -10.72 -4.40 -13.67
C TRP A 260 -10.08 -4.07 -15.03
N SER A 261 -9.09 -4.86 -15.46
CA SER A 261 -8.42 -4.69 -16.76
C SER A 261 -9.42 -4.78 -17.92
N GLN A 262 -10.32 -5.76 -17.90
CA GLN A 262 -11.34 -5.93 -18.93
C GLN A 262 -12.33 -4.77 -18.93
N TRP A 263 -12.76 -4.30 -17.77
CA TRP A 263 -13.68 -3.18 -17.65
C TRP A 263 -13.08 -1.88 -18.20
N LEU A 264 -11.81 -1.59 -17.89
CA LEU A 264 -11.09 -0.44 -18.44
C LEU A 264 -10.98 -0.51 -19.96
N GLN A 265 -10.63 -1.67 -20.52
CA GLN A 265 -10.56 -1.89 -21.97
C GLN A 265 -11.91 -1.62 -22.64
N ASN A 266 -13.01 -2.12 -22.06
CA ASN A 266 -14.35 -1.92 -22.56
C ASN A 266 -14.80 -0.45 -22.51
N LYS A 267 -14.36 0.30 -21.52
CA LYS A 267 -14.58 1.75 -21.42
C LYS A 267 -13.64 2.56 -22.33
N ARG A 268 -12.74 1.90 -23.08
CA ARG A 268 -11.68 2.53 -23.91
C ARG A 268 -10.79 3.49 -23.10
N MET A 269 -10.64 3.24 -21.83
CA MET A 269 -9.79 4.02 -20.94
C MET A 269 -8.35 3.50 -21.00
N ARG A 270 -7.42 4.39 -21.29
CA ARG A 270 -6.00 4.08 -21.20
C ARG A 270 -5.49 4.52 -19.83
N VAL A 271 -4.96 3.61 -19.08
CA VAL A 271 -4.17 3.93 -17.90
C VAL A 271 -2.78 4.30 -18.40
N ASN A 272 -2.44 5.55 -18.30
CA ASN A 272 -1.10 6.03 -18.65
C ASN A 272 -0.17 5.84 -17.47
N ASN A 273 0.16 4.60 -17.12
CA ASN A 273 1.34 4.33 -16.28
C ASN A 273 2.59 4.61 -17.14
N VAL A 274 2.77 5.83 -17.58
CA VAL A 274 3.95 6.26 -18.30
C VAL A 274 4.96 6.67 -17.25
N TYR A 275 5.87 5.75 -16.92
CA TYR A 275 7.14 6.14 -16.35
C TYR A 275 7.79 7.10 -17.34
N ASN A 276 7.94 8.33 -16.96
CA ASN A 276 8.70 9.27 -17.77
C ASN A 276 10.17 8.81 -17.69
N ASP A 277 10.78 8.44 -18.81
CA ASP A 277 12.20 7.99 -18.87
C ASP A 277 13.16 9.00 -18.21
N ASN A 278 12.72 10.24 -17.98
CA ASN A 278 13.47 11.28 -17.29
C ASN A 278 13.38 11.20 -15.75
N ASP A 279 12.55 10.32 -15.19
CA ASP A 279 12.32 10.16 -13.74
C ASP A 279 13.02 8.92 -13.17
N ILE A 280 13.66 8.11 -14.03
CA ILE A 280 14.44 6.91 -13.67
C ILE A 280 15.90 7.25 -13.40
#